data_f140c9d6bb6fd1354e2198923cd1e2d1
#
_entry.id   f140c9d6bb6fd1354e2198923cd1e2d1
#
_cell.length_a   1.000
_cell.length_b   1.000
_cell.length_c   1.000
_cell.angle_alpha   90.00
_cell.angle_beta   90.00
_cell.angle_gamma   90.00
#
_symmetry.space_group_name_H-M   'P 1'
#
loop_
_entity.id
_entity.type
_entity.pdbx_description
1 polymer ?
#
loop_
_entity_poly.entity_id
_entity_poly.type
_entity_poly.pdbx_seq_one_letter_code
_entity_poly.pdbx_strand_id
1 'polypeptide(L)'
;YTLNWQPPYDWQWMFGFLGARAVTGIETVTHDYYERSFACEGHQGIFRVTPDIATHTLTLTLSPGLVPVAQTCLERIERLFDLACNPQHIADTLGDLGAARPGLRLPGAMDAYEQGVRAILGQLVSVAMAAKLTSRVVALCGEPVADCPGYLCFPTPDALAAADPLALKALGMPVKRAESLIHLAQSVIDGTFPLFPPANIEAGMKALQQRPGIGRWT
;
A
#
# COMPACT_ATOMS: atom_id res chain seq x y z
N TYR A 1 2.49 5.86 -19.74
CA TYR A 1 3.59 4.92 -19.59
C TYR A 1 3.10 3.50 -19.75
N THR A 2 4.01 2.60 -20.11
CA THR A 2 3.68 1.18 -20.29
C THR A 2 4.70 0.34 -19.56
N LEU A 3 4.22 -0.59 -18.73
CA LEU A 3 5.02 -1.61 -18.04
C LEU A 3 4.69 -2.99 -18.61
N ASN A 4 5.64 -3.90 -18.65
CA ASN A 4 5.43 -5.27 -19.11
C ASN A 4 5.31 -6.23 -17.93
N TRP A 5 4.61 -7.35 -18.14
CA TRP A 5 4.54 -8.46 -17.21
C TRP A 5 4.61 -9.80 -17.95
N GLN A 6 5.06 -10.84 -17.25
CA GLN A 6 5.15 -12.20 -17.83
C GLN A 6 3.85 -12.96 -17.57
N PRO A 7 3.19 -13.53 -18.60
CA PRO A 7 2.02 -14.37 -18.42
C PRO A 7 2.39 -15.75 -17.83
N PRO A 8 1.45 -16.41 -17.12
CA PRO A 8 0.13 -15.94 -16.78
C PRO A 8 0.12 -14.90 -15.64
N TYR A 9 -0.96 -14.11 -15.57
CA TYR A 9 -1.21 -13.16 -14.48
C TYR A 9 -2.70 -13.16 -14.12
N ASP A 10 -3.04 -13.43 -12.87
CA ASP A 10 -4.42 -13.41 -12.36
C ASP A 10 -4.81 -12.00 -11.92
N TRP A 11 -5.14 -11.14 -12.89
CA TRP A 11 -5.58 -9.76 -12.66
C TRP A 11 -6.89 -9.67 -11.88
N GLN A 12 -7.79 -10.61 -12.09
CA GLN A 12 -9.06 -10.65 -11.37
C GLN A 12 -8.84 -10.85 -9.87
N TRP A 13 -7.95 -11.75 -9.51
CA TRP A 13 -7.59 -11.97 -8.12
C TRP A 13 -6.86 -10.75 -7.54
N MET A 14 -5.92 -10.17 -8.28
CA MET A 14 -5.16 -9.00 -7.85
C MET A 14 -6.09 -7.82 -7.53
N PHE A 15 -6.99 -7.49 -8.45
CA PHE A 15 -7.96 -6.40 -8.23
C PHE A 15 -8.98 -6.74 -7.14
N GLY A 16 -9.39 -8.01 -7.03
CA GLY A 16 -10.23 -8.47 -5.92
C GLY A 16 -9.55 -8.32 -4.56
N PHE A 17 -8.25 -8.66 -4.48
CA PHE A 17 -7.46 -8.49 -3.26
C PHE A 17 -7.31 -7.01 -2.87
N LEU A 18 -6.94 -6.15 -3.82
CA LEU A 18 -6.77 -4.71 -3.59
C LEU A 18 -8.13 -4.04 -3.30
N GLY A 19 -9.19 -4.42 -4.01
CA GLY A 19 -10.53 -3.89 -3.82
C GLY A 19 -11.11 -4.18 -2.43
N ALA A 20 -10.91 -5.39 -1.91
CA ALA A 20 -11.33 -5.75 -0.56
C ALA A 20 -10.62 -4.93 0.53
N ARG A 21 -9.48 -4.34 0.21
CA ARG A 21 -8.62 -3.53 1.10
C ARG A 21 -8.60 -2.06 0.76
N ALA A 22 -9.35 -1.65 -0.27
CA ALA A 22 -9.35 -0.28 -0.76
C ALA A 22 -9.77 0.72 0.31
N VAL A 23 -9.03 1.80 0.40
CA VAL A 23 -9.23 2.89 1.36
C VAL A 23 -10.01 4.00 0.67
N THR A 24 -11.18 4.33 1.21
CA THR A 24 -11.99 5.42 0.70
C THR A 24 -11.23 6.75 0.73
N GLY A 25 -11.25 7.48 -0.37
CA GLY A 25 -10.50 8.72 -0.55
C GLY A 25 -9.07 8.51 -1.07
N ILE A 26 -8.53 7.29 -1.02
CA ILE A 26 -7.22 6.95 -1.55
C ILE A 26 -7.34 6.10 -2.81
N GLU A 27 -8.16 5.05 -2.79
CA GLU A 27 -8.16 3.99 -3.80
C GLU A 27 -9.54 3.79 -4.42
N THR A 28 -9.56 3.60 -5.71
CA THR A 28 -10.72 3.13 -6.49
C THR A 28 -10.29 1.89 -7.26
N VAL A 29 -11.00 0.78 -7.06
CA VAL A 29 -10.71 -0.48 -7.74
C VAL A 29 -11.97 -0.98 -8.44
N THR A 30 -11.84 -1.26 -9.73
CA THR A 30 -12.88 -1.87 -10.56
C THR A 30 -12.38 -3.20 -11.14
N HIS A 31 -13.14 -3.84 -12.00
CA HIS A 31 -12.67 -5.02 -12.72
C HIS A 31 -11.67 -4.66 -13.84
N ASP A 32 -11.65 -3.40 -14.30
CA ASP A 32 -10.84 -2.95 -15.43
C ASP A 32 -9.58 -2.19 -15.02
N TYR A 33 -9.63 -1.50 -13.89
CA TYR A 33 -8.52 -0.64 -13.46
C TYR A 33 -8.39 -0.52 -11.95
N TYR A 34 -7.20 -0.17 -11.54
CA TYR A 34 -6.88 0.33 -10.20
C TYR A 34 -6.41 1.78 -10.31
N GLU A 35 -6.96 2.64 -9.48
CA GLU A 35 -6.62 4.05 -9.40
C GLU A 35 -6.39 4.46 -7.95
N ARG A 36 -5.41 5.30 -7.71
CA ARG A 36 -5.21 5.87 -6.38
C ARG A 36 -4.48 7.20 -6.39
N SER A 37 -4.62 7.91 -5.27
CA SER A 37 -3.75 9.02 -4.92
C SER A 37 -2.37 8.52 -4.48
N PHE A 38 -1.38 9.35 -4.73
CA PHE A 38 -0.01 9.14 -4.28
C PHE A 38 0.70 10.47 -4.07
N ALA A 39 1.57 10.51 -3.06
CA ALA A 39 2.43 11.65 -2.78
C ALA A 39 3.84 11.18 -2.49
N CYS A 40 4.83 11.78 -3.12
CA CYS A 40 6.25 11.56 -2.83
C CYS A 40 7.10 12.75 -3.27
N GLU A 41 8.20 12.99 -2.56
CA GLU A 41 9.18 14.04 -2.90
C GLU A 41 8.55 15.44 -3.12
N GLY A 42 7.51 15.77 -2.35
CA GLY A 42 6.80 17.05 -2.48
C GLY A 42 5.81 17.14 -3.65
N HIS A 43 5.65 16.07 -4.43
CA HIS A 43 4.69 15.96 -5.53
C HIS A 43 3.51 15.09 -5.13
N GLN A 44 2.32 15.44 -5.63
CA GLN A 44 1.08 14.69 -5.35
C GLN A 44 0.17 14.64 -6.57
N GLY A 45 -0.66 13.62 -6.63
CA GLY A 45 -1.62 13.43 -7.69
C GLY A 45 -2.28 12.07 -7.62
N ILE A 46 -2.90 11.67 -8.73
CA ILE A 46 -3.47 10.34 -8.90
C ILE A 46 -2.77 9.60 -10.03
N PHE A 47 -2.73 8.29 -9.91
CA PHE A 47 -2.38 7.43 -11.03
C PHE A 47 -3.46 6.37 -11.25
N ARG A 48 -3.58 5.91 -12.49
CA ARG A 48 -4.44 4.80 -12.89
C ARG A 48 -3.63 3.78 -13.67
N VAL A 49 -3.85 2.51 -13.36
CA VAL A 49 -3.31 1.38 -14.12
C VAL A 49 -4.41 0.54 -14.72
N THR A 50 -4.22 0.13 -15.96
CA THR A 50 -5.16 -0.69 -16.74
C THR A 50 -4.37 -1.81 -17.43
N PRO A 51 -4.61 -3.10 -17.12
CA PRO A 51 -3.94 -4.21 -17.78
C PRO A 51 -4.49 -4.44 -19.18
N ASP A 52 -3.61 -4.65 -20.14
CA ASP A 52 -3.94 -5.18 -21.46
C ASP A 52 -3.48 -6.64 -21.55
N ILE A 53 -4.43 -7.54 -21.49
CA ILE A 53 -4.17 -8.99 -21.47
C ILE A 53 -3.61 -9.47 -22.80
N ALA A 54 -4.01 -8.85 -23.92
CA ALA A 54 -3.59 -9.27 -25.26
C ALA A 54 -2.11 -8.96 -25.52
N THR A 55 -1.64 -7.83 -25.00
CA THR A 55 -0.25 -7.36 -25.19
C THR A 55 0.65 -7.67 -23.99
N HIS A 56 0.10 -8.19 -22.90
CA HIS A 56 0.80 -8.41 -21.61
C HIS A 56 1.45 -7.14 -21.07
N THR A 57 0.71 -6.03 -21.17
CA THR A 57 1.18 -4.71 -20.71
C THR A 57 0.23 -4.09 -19.71
N LEU A 58 0.79 -3.29 -18.81
CA LEU A 58 0.08 -2.45 -17.87
C LEU A 58 0.23 -1.00 -18.30
N THR A 59 -0.86 -0.37 -18.74
CA THR A 59 -0.88 1.05 -19.05
C THR A 59 -0.99 1.85 -17.76
N LEU A 60 -0.05 2.78 -17.57
CA LEU A 60 -0.03 3.73 -16.45
C LEU A 60 -0.35 5.13 -16.94
N THR A 61 -1.37 5.75 -16.38
CA THR A 61 -1.70 7.16 -16.55
C THR A 61 -1.39 7.91 -15.26
N LEU A 62 -0.65 9.00 -15.33
CA LEU A 62 -0.34 9.90 -14.20
C LEU A 62 -1.06 11.22 -14.38
N SER A 63 -1.60 11.78 -13.31
CA SER A 63 -1.99 13.20 -13.29
C SER A 63 -0.76 14.10 -13.38
N PRO A 64 -0.90 15.36 -13.85
CA PRO A 64 0.23 16.26 -14.04
C PRO A 64 1.13 16.41 -12.80
N GLY A 65 0.55 16.41 -11.60
CA GLY A 65 1.29 16.55 -10.34
C GLY A 65 2.28 15.41 -10.05
N LEU A 66 2.11 14.21 -10.64
CA LEU A 66 3.02 13.08 -10.48
C LEU A 66 4.06 12.92 -11.59
N VAL A 67 3.94 13.69 -12.69
CA VAL A 67 4.89 13.60 -13.81
C VAL A 67 6.34 13.85 -13.40
N PRO A 68 6.64 14.83 -12.51
CA PRO A 68 8.03 15.05 -12.07
C PRO A 68 8.66 13.85 -11.33
N VAL A 69 7.85 13.00 -10.74
CA VAL A 69 8.28 11.78 -9.99
C VAL A 69 7.85 10.49 -10.69
N ALA A 70 7.66 10.54 -12.01
CA ALA A 70 7.17 9.42 -12.80
C ALA A 70 8.02 8.16 -12.64
N GLN A 71 9.35 8.28 -12.57
CA GLN A 71 10.24 7.14 -12.39
C GLN A 71 9.98 6.43 -11.05
N THR A 72 9.87 7.18 -9.96
CA THR A 72 9.52 6.64 -8.64
C THR A 72 8.14 5.97 -8.65
N CYS A 73 7.16 6.56 -9.36
CA CYS A 73 5.85 5.93 -9.54
C CYS A 73 5.96 4.58 -10.27
N LEU A 74 6.69 4.51 -11.37
CA LEU A 74 6.89 3.29 -12.15
C LEU A 74 7.49 2.16 -11.29
N GLU A 75 8.58 2.44 -10.57
CA GLU A 75 9.25 1.46 -9.71
C GLU A 75 8.36 0.96 -8.57
N ARG A 76 7.54 1.84 -7.98
CA ARG A 76 6.62 1.44 -6.91
C ARG A 76 5.43 0.66 -7.44
N ILE A 77 4.90 1.01 -8.60
CA ILE A 77 3.81 0.29 -9.28
C ILE A 77 4.28 -1.09 -9.73
N GLU A 78 5.49 -1.22 -10.27
CA GLU A 78 6.08 -2.51 -10.60
C GLU A 78 6.12 -3.45 -9.40
N ARG A 79 6.53 -2.93 -8.24
CA ARG A 79 6.53 -3.68 -6.97
C ARG A 79 5.13 -3.95 -6.42
N LEU A 80 4.21 -2.99 -6.51
CA LEU A 80 2.82 -3.15 -6.04
C LEU A 80 2.14 -4.32 -6.75
N PHE A 81 2.34 -4.45 -8.06
CA PHE A 81 1.74 -5.49 -8.89
C PHE A 81 2.64 -6.69 -9.13
N ASP A 82 3.84 -6.74 -8.53
CA ASP A 82 4.80 -7.83 -8.70
C ASP A 82 5.06 -8.15 -10.19
N LEU A 83 5.26 -7.11 -11.01
CA LEU A 83 5.38 -7.26 -12.47
C LEU A 83 6.67 -7.96 -12.90
N ALA A 84 7.74 -7.82 -12.11
CA ALA A 84 9.04 -8.45 -12.36
C ALA A 84 9.05 -9.96 -12.04
N CYS A 85 7.99 -10.48 -11.43
CA CYS A 85 7.89 -11.90 -11.08
C CYS A 85 7.98 -12.80 -12.31
N ASN A 86 8.77 -13.87 -12.19
CA ASN A 86 8.82 -14.95 -13.17
C ASN A 86 7.85 -16.08 -12.76
N PRO A 87 6.67 -16.20 -13.42
CA PRO A 87 5.66 -17.19 -13.05
C PRO A 87 6.12 -18.63 -13.27
N GLN A 88 7.03 -18.87 -14.21
CA GLN A 88 7.59 -20.20 -14.43
C GLN A 88 8.44 -20.65 -13.24
N HIS A 89 9.25 -19.75 -12.69
CA HIS A 89 10.05 -20.06 -11.50
C HIS A 89 9.16 -20.39 -10.28
N ILE A 90 8.05 -19.69 -10.12
CA ILE A 90 7.06 -20.01 -9.07
C ILE A 90 6.43 -21.39 -9.31
N ALA A 91 6.01 -21.67 -10.56
CA ALA A 91 5.44 -22.96 -10.91
C ALA A 91 6.40 -24.12 -10.65
N ASP A 92 7.67 -23.97 -11.06
CA ASP A 92 8.71 -24.97 -10.84
C ASP A 92 9.00 -25.20 -9.34
N THR A 93 8.93 -24.15 -8.53
CA THR A 93 9.21 -24.22 -7.09
C THR A 93 8.03 -24.81 -6.30
N LEU A 94 6.80 -24.40 -6.63
CA LEU A 94 5.60 -24.82 -5.89
C LEU A 94 4.97 -26.11 -6.43
N GLY A 95 5.23 -26.49 -7.68
CA GLY A 95 4.65 -27.68 -8.30
C GLY A 95 3.12 -27.69 -8.17
N ASP A 96 2.57 -28.79 -7.69
CA ASP A 96 1.11 -28.97 -7.53
C ASP A 96 0.46 -27.95 -6.60
N LEU A 97 1.19 -27.37 -5.65
CA LEU A 97 0.68 -26.32 -4.77
C LEU A 97 0.32 -25.04 -5.51
N GLY A 98 1.04 -24.72 -6.58
CA GLY A 98 0.81 -23.56 -7.44
C GLY A 98 -0.16 -23.81 -8.60
N ALA A 99 -0.40 -25.07 -8.94
CA ALA A 99 -1.12 -25.46 -10.16
C ALA A 99 -2.58 -24.98 -10.20
N ALA A 100 -3.24 -24.85 -9.05
CA ALA A 100 -4.63 -24.41 -8.97
C ALA A 100 -4.82 -22.90 -9.28
N ARG A 101 -3.72 -22.11 -9.21
CA ARG A 101 -3.75 -20.67 -9.44
C ARG A 101 -2.51 -20.17 -10.18
N PRO A 102 -2.35 -20.57 -11.44
CA PRO A 102 -1.27 -20.04 -12.27
C PRO A 102 -1.45 -18.53 -12.44
N GLY A 103 -0.36 -17.80 -12.33
CA GLY A 103 -0.40 -16.33 -12.47
C GLY A 103 -0.75 -15.56 -11.20
N LEU A 104 -0.88 -16.22 -10.05
CA LEU A 104 -0.99 -15.55 -8.77
C LEU A 104 0.29 -14.74 -8.50
N ARG A 105 0.12 -13.49 -8.03
CA ARG A 105 1.21 -12.58 -7.67
C ARG A 105 1.11 -12.19 -6.20
N LEU A 106 2.21 -11.72 -5.63
CA LEU A 106 2.23 -11.15 -4.28
C LEU A 106 1.99 -9.65 -4.36
N PRO A 107 0.81 -9.15 -3.91
CA PRO A 107 0.57 -7.71 -3.87
C PRO A 107 1.61 -7.03 -2.98
N GLY A 108 2.31 -6.05 -3.52
CA GLY A 108 3.25 -5.22 -2.76
C GLY A 108 2.56 -4.04 -2.08
N ALA A 109 3.36 -3.04 -1.74
CA ALA A 109 2.90 -1.77 -1.18
C ALA A 109 3.55 -0.60 -1.92
N MET A 110 2.83 0.51 -2.01
CA MET A 110 3.39 1.75 -2.57
C MET A 110 4.42 2.37 -1.64
N ASP A 111 4.21 2.21 -0.34
CA ASP A 111 5.01 2.86 0.69
C ASP A 111 5.07 2.01 1.97
N ALA A 112 6.26 1.85 2.54
CA ALA A 112 6.46 1.02 3.74
C ALA A 112 5.79 1.63 4.99
N TYR A 113 5.73 2.96 5.10
CA TYR A 113 5.05 3.64 6.19
C TYR A 113 3.53 3.43 6.09
N GLU A 114 2.94 3.67 4.93
CA GLU A 114 1.51 3.41 4.69
C GLU A 114 1.16 1.95 5.03
N GLN A 115 1.99 1.01 4.58
CA GLN A 115 1.77 -0.41 4.87
C GLN A 115 1.88 -0.71 6.36
N GLY A 116 2.80 -0.09 7.08
CA GLY A 116 2.92 -0.18 8.53
C GLY A 116 1.66 0.32 9.26
N VAL A 117 1.13 1.45 8.86
CA VAL A 117 -0.15 1.99 9.39
C VAL A 117 -1.30 1.01 9.12
N ARG A 118 -1.44 0.51 7.89
CA ARG A 118 -2.46 -0.47 7.52
C ARG A 118 -2.33 -1.77 8.32
N ALA A 119 -1.12 -2.24 8.54
CA ALA A 119 -0.85 -3.46 9.32
C ALA A 119 -1.28 -3.31 10.78
N ILE A 120 -0.96 -2.18 11.43
CA ILE A 120 -1.40 -1.88 12.81
C ILE A 120 -2.93 -1.79 12.88
N LEU A 121 -3.57 -1.11 11.93
CA LEU A 121 -5.03 -0.98 11.89
C LEU A 121 -5.75 -2.30 11.59
N GLY A 122 -5.06 -3.22 10.92
CA GLY A 122 -5.57 -4.55 10.57
C GLY A 122 -5.48 -5.60 11.66
N GLN A 123 -4.85 -5.30 12.80
CA GLN A 123 -4.69 -6.27 13.88
C GLN A 123 -6.03 -6.65 14.53
N LEU A 124 -6.31 -7.95 14.61
CA LEU A 124 -7.47 -8.52 15.30
C LEU A 124 -8.84 -8.01 14.80
N VAL A 125 -8.90 -7.58 13.55
CA VAL A 125 -10.14 -7.14 12.91
C VAL A 125 -10.28 -7.78 11.52
N SER A 126 -11.48 -7.76 10.95
CA SER A 126 -11.69 -8.22 9.57
C SER A 126 -11.01 -7.28 8.55
N VAL A 127 -10.75 -7.79 7.34
CA VAL A 127 -10.21 -6.99 6.22
C VAL A 127 -11.08 -5.75 5.96
N ALA A 128 -12.40 -5.92 5.93
CA ALA A 128 -13.33 -4.82 5.74
C ALA A 128 -13.25 -3.77 6.85
N MET A 129 -13.11 -4.21 8.12
CA MET A 129 -12.95 -3.28 9.23
C MET A 129 -11.61 -2.55 9.18
N ALA A 130 -10.54 -3.24 8.80
CA ALA A 130 -9.21 -2.62 8.61
C ALA A 130 -9.26 -1.51 7.55
N ALA A 131 -9.87 -1.77 6.39
CA ALA A 131 -10.07 -0.77 5.34
C ALA A 131 -10.91 0.43 5.83
N LYS A 132 -11.98 0.16 6.60
CA LYS A 132 -12.83 1.20 7.18
C LYS A 132 -12.10 2.05 8.20
N LEU A 133 -11.31 1.44 9.10
CA LEU A 133 -10.49 2.19 10.07
C LEU A 133 -9.44 3.05 9.37
N THR A 134 -8.76 2.49 8.36
CA THR A 134 -7.79 3.24 7.56
C THR A 134 -8.46 4.42 6.86
N SER A 135 -9.64 4.23 6.25
CA SER A 135 -10.40 5.32 5.62
C SER A 135 -10.75 6.45 6.60
N ARG A 136 -11.09 6.10 7.85
CA ARG A 136 -11.38 7.10 8.90
C ARG A 136 -10.13 7.87 9.32
N VAL A 137 -8.97 7.20 9.43
CA VAL A 137 -7.68 7.85 9.72
C VAL A 137 -7.31 8.80 8.58
N VAL A 138 -7.46 8.37 7.34
CA VAL A 138 -7.23 9.22 6.15
C VAL A 138 -8.16 10.43 6.13
N ALA A 139 -9.44 10.25 6.44
CA ALA A 139 -10.40 11.36 6.51
C ALA A 139 -10.08 12.37 7.63
N LEU A 140 -9.48 11.90 8.74
CA LEU A 140 -9.10 12.76 9.87
C LEU A 140 -7.78 13.51 9.62
N CYS A 141 -6.78 12.84 9.06
CA CYS A 141 -5.40 13.31 9.01
C CYS A 141 -4.86 13.54 7.59
N GLY A 142 -5.58 13.08 6.55
CA GLY A 142 -5.18 13.26 5.15
C GLY A 142 -5.56 14.63 4.61
N GLU A 143 -4.83 15.08 3.61
CA GLU A 143 -5.09 16.35 2.92
C GLU A 143 -5.67 16.10 1.52
N PRO A 144 -6.54 17.00 0.99
CA PRO A 144 -7.01 16.91 -0.39
C PRO A 144 -5.87 16.90 -1.40
N VAL A 145 -5.98 16.03 -2.41
CA VAL A 145 -5.05 16.07 -3.54
C VAL A 145 -5.40 17.27 -4.43
N ALA A 146 -4.40 18.12 -4.71
CA ALA A 146 -4.59 19.25 -5.60
C ALA A 146 -5.08 18.80 -6.98
N ASP A 147 -6.06 19.51 -7.55
CA ASP A 147 -6.64 19.26 -8.88
C ASP A 147 -7.27 17.86 -9.09
N CYS A 148 -7.45 17.07 -8.00
CA CYS A 148 -8.04 15.74 -8.04
C CYS A 148 -9.18 15.62 -7.01
N PRO A 149 -10.37 16.22 -7.28
CA PRO A 149 -11.48 16.22 -6.35
C PRO A 149 -11.92 14.80 -6.00
N GLY A 150 -12.19 14.58 -4.70
CA GLY A 150 -12.58 13.28 -4.17
C GLY A 150 -11.43 12.39 -3.69
N TYR A 151 -10.17 12.77 -3.97
CA TYR A 151 -8.99 12.09 -3.46
C TYR A 151 -8.33 12.87 -2.34
N LEU A 152 -7.82 12.09 -1.36
CA LEU A 152 -6.99 12.55 -0.25
C LEU A 152 -5.59 11.96 -0.40
N CYS A 153 -4.57 12.67 0.05
CA CYS A 153 -3.26 12.06 0.28
C CYS A 153 -3.32 11.18 1.54
N PHE A 154 -2.61 10.07 1.53
CA PHE A 154 -2.39 9.30 2.76
C PHE A 154 -1.72 10.22 3.79
N PRO A 155 -2.13 10.18 5.09
CA PRO A 155 -1.59 11.05 6.12
C PRO A 155 -0.06 11.01 6.14
N THR A 156 0.58 12.17 6.12
CA THR A 156 2.04 12.24 6.29
C THR A 156 2.43 11.75 7.68
N PRO A 157 3.68 11.29 7.89
CA PRO A 157 4.18 10.98 9.22
C PRO A 157 3.99 12.14 10.21
N ASP A 158 4.25 13.39 9.76
CA ASP A 158 4.06 14.58 10.60
C ASP A 158 2.60 14.77 11.03
N ALA A 159 1.67 14.65 10.09
CA ALA A 159 0.23 14.78 10.38
C ALA A 159 -0.26 13.71 11.36
N LEU A 160 0.17 12.46 11.19
CA LEU A 160 -0.23 11.37 12.08
C LEU A 160 0.47 11.44 13.44
N ALA A 161 1.74 11.85 13.50
CA ALA A 161 2.47 12.07 14.76
C ALA A 161 1.87 13.20 15.60
N ALA A 162 1.33 14.24 14.96
CA ALA A 162 0.67 15.37 15.62
C ALA A 162 -0.81 15.09 15.99
N ALA A 163 -1.37 13.95 15.62
CA ALA A 163 -2.76 13.64 15.90
C ALA A 163 -3.01 13.40 17.41
N ASP A 164 -4.19 13.84 17.88
CA ASP A 164 -4.63 13.53 19.24
C ASP A 164 -4.98 12.03 19.37
N PRO A 165 -4.36 11.30 20.30
CA PRO A 165 -4.69 9.89 20.55
C PRO A 165 -6.16 9.64 20.85
N LEU A 166 -6.85 10.59 21.48
CA LEU A 166 -8.27 10.47 21.80
C LEU A 166 -9.15 10.68 20.56
N ALA A 167 -8.73 11.56 19.64
CA ALA A 167 -9.41 11.71 18.34
C ALA A 167 -9.26 10.43 17.50
N LEU A 168 -8.08 9.82 17.45
CA LEU A 168 -7.87 8.53 16.78
C LEU A 168 -8.67 7.39 17.44
N LYS A 169 -8.71 7.33 18.78
CA LYS A 169 -9.55 6.37 19.52
C LYS A 169 -11.03 6.50 19.14
N ALA A 170 -11.52 7.73 18.99
CA ALA A 170 -12.91 7.99 18.61
C ALA A 170 -13.30 7.43 17.23
N LEU A 171 -12.33 7.12 16.38
CA LEU A 171 -12.53 6.45 15.10
C LEU A 171 -12.94 4.97 15.23
N GLY A 172 -12.84 4.39 16.43
CA GLY A 172 -13.26 3.02 16.72
C GLY A 172 -12.11 2.05 16.99
N MET A 173 -10.99 2.52 17.50
CA MET A 173 -9.85 1.70 17.89
C MET A 173 -9.51 1.87 19.38
N PRO A 174 -8.83 0.87 20.02
CA PRO A 174 -8.27 1.05 21.36
C PRO A 174 -7.21 2.18 21.38
N VAL A 175 -7.12 2.91 22.50
CA VAL A 175 -6.15 4.01 22.64
C VAL A 175 -4.70 3.54 22.41
N LYS A 176 -4.34 2.33 22.86
CA LYS A 176 -3.02 1.74 22.62
C LYS A 176 -2.69 1.57 21.13
N ARG A 177 -3.71 1.32 20.29
CA ARG A 177 -3.51 1.26 18.84
C ARG A 177 -3.28 2.64 18.26
N ALA A 178 -4.02 3.66 18.72
CA ALA A 178 -3.78 5.04 18.36
C ALA A 178 -2.36 5.50 18.72
N GLU A 179 -1.91 5.19 19.92
CA GLU A 179 -0.54 5.47 20.38
C GLU A 179 0.52 4.75 19.52
N SER A 180 0.25 3.50 19.11
CA SER A 180 1.14 2.74 18.22
C SER A 180 1.27 3.38 16.84
N LEU A 181 0.18 3.92 16.29
CA LEU A 181 0.20 4.66 15.02
C LEU A 181 1.05 5.94 15.12
N ILE A 182 0.87 6.71 16.19
CA ILE A 182 1.64 7.94 16.45
C ILE A 182 3.13 7.59 16.62
N HIS A 183 3.43 6.53 17.36
CA HIS A 183 4.80 6.07 17.55
C HIS A 183 5.44 5.61 16.23
N LEU A 184 4.70 4.89 15.38
CA LEU A 184 5.17 4.50 14.05
C LEU A 184 5.51 5.74 13.22
N ALA A 185 4.59 6.72 13.17
CA ALA A 185 4.80 7.97 12.45
C ALA A 185 6.04 8.74 12.96
N GLN A 186 6.17 8.85 14.28
CA GLN A 186 7.34 9.48 14.90
C GLN A 186 8.64 8.75 14.53
N SER A 187 8.63 7.42 14.49
CA SER A 187 9.82 6.64 14.13
C SER A 187 10.24 6.81 12.66
N VAL A 188 9.33 7.19 11.78
CA VAL A 188 9.65 7.57 10.39
C VAL A 188 10.32 8.93 10.36
N ILE A 189 9.79 9.91 11.12
CA ILE A 189 10.36 11.26 11.25
C ILE A 189 11.79 11.19 11.81
N ASP A 190 12.00 10.38 12.84
CA ASP A 190 13.30 10.18 13.48
C ASP A 190 14.29 9.35 12.63
N GLY A 191 13.86 8.84 11.48
CA GLY A 191 14.69 8.00 10.61
C GLY A 191 15.01 6.60 11.18
N THR A 192 14.30 6.16 12.22
CA THR A 192 14.51 4.85 12.85
C THR A 192 13.61 3.75 12.29
N PHE A 193 12.57 4.10 11.51
CA PHE A 193 11.74 3.12 10.81
C PHE A 193 12.38 2.73 9.48
N PRO A 194 12.52 1.44 9.16
CA PRO A 194 13.11 1.00 7.90
C PRO A 194 12.12 1.24 6.74
N LEU A 195 12.37 2.26 5.93
CA LEU A 195 11.60 2.54 4.71
C LEU A 195 12.00 1.64 3.52
N PHE A 196 13.15 0.96 3.63
CA PHE A 196 13.70 0.08 2.61
C PHE A 196 13.99 -1.30 3.20
N PRO A 197 13.97 -2.37 2.38
CA PRO A 197 14.32 -3.70 2.84
C PRO A 197 15.72 -3.70 3.49
N PRO A 198 15.87 -4.27 4.69
CA PRO A 198 17.15 -4.37 5.36
C PRO A 198 18.05 -5.38 4.63
N ALA A 199 19.37 -5.18 4.68
CA ALA A 199 20.33 -6.13 4.15
C ALA A 199 20.25 -7.51 4.83
N ASN A 200 19.85 -7.53 6.12
CA ASN A 200 19.56 -8.75 6.87
C ASN A 200 18.08 -8.74 7.29
N ILE A 201 17.29 -9.62 6.69
CA ILE A 201 15.84 -9.72 6.89
C ILE A 201 15.51 -10.07 8.35
N GLU A 202 16.22 -11.02 8.98
CA GLU A 202 15.95 -11.44 10.35
C GLU A 202 16.21 -10.31 11.35
N ALA A 203 17.30 -9.57 11.17
CA ALA A 203 17.61 -8.41 11.99
C ALA A 203 16.58 -7.30 11.81
N GLY A 204 16.12 -7.07 10.59
CA GLY A 204 15.05 -6.13 10.27
C GLY A 204 13.72 -6.51 10.90
N MET A 205 13.34 -7.78 10.84
CA MET A 205 12.13 -8.29 11.49
C MET A 205 12.19 -8.13 13.02
N LYS A 206 13.33 -8.42 13.65
CA LYS A 206 13.51 -8.19 15.09
C LYS A 206 13.40 -6.72 15.45
N ALA A 207 14.00 -5.84 14.66
CA ALA A 207 13.92 -4.40 14.88
C ALA A 207 12.48 -3.86 14.78
N LEU A 208 11.70 -4.37 13.82
CA LEU A 208 10.27 -4.04 13.71
C LEU A 208 9.48 -4.52 14.91
N GLN A 209 9.69 -5.76 15.38
CA GLN A 209 8.95 -6.35 16.51
C GLN A 209 9.28 -5.69 17.86
N GLN A 210 10.37 -4.94 17.98
CA GLN A 210 10.68 -4.16 19.18
C GLN A 210 9.86 -2.88 19.30
N ARG A 211 9.13 -2.50 18.26
CA ARG A 211 8.31 -1.29 18.25
C ARG A 211 6.98 -1.49 18.94
N PRO A 212 6.48 -0.47 19.66
CA PRO A 212 5.15 -0.52 20.26
C PRO A 212 4.07 -0.88 19.21
N GLY A 213 3.24 -1.86 19.54
CA GLY A 213 2.15 -2.28 18.67
C GLY A 213 2.53 -3.17 17.48
N ILE A 214 3.81 -3.49 17.28
CA ILE A 214 4.25 -4.42 16.24
C ILE A 214 4.66 -5.74 16.88
N GLY A 215 3.85 -6.76 16.66
CA GLY A 215 4.11 -8.12 17.12
C GLY A 215 4.56 -9.05 16.00
N ARG A 216 4.77 -10.32 16.35
CA ARG A 216 5.19 -11.36 15.41
C ARG A 216 4.22 -11.57 14.22
N TRP A 217 2.94 -11.19 14.40
CA TRP A 217 1.86 -11.37 13.41
C TRP A 217 1.51 -10.08 12.66
N THR A 218 2.13 -8.96 12.99
CA THR A 218 1.94 -7.69 12.31
C THR A 218 2.87 -7.60 11.11
#